data_01779459a27a65f6764e72b6e6842235
#
_entry.id   01779459a27a65f6764e72b6e6842235
#
_cell.length_a   1.000
_cell.length_b   1.000
_cell.length_c   1.000
_cell.angle_alpha   90.00
_cell.angle_beta   90.00
_cell.angle_gamma   90.00
#
_symmetry.space_group_name_H-M   'P 1'
#
loop_
_entity.id
_entity.type
_entity.pdbx_description
1 polymer ?
#
loop_
_entity_poly.entity_id
_entity_poly.type
_entity_poly.pdbx_seq_one_letter_code
_entity_poly.pdbx_strand_id
1 'polypeptide(L)'
;MWIEKNIIIINKSRGFHLITDEIEKKVPEINDFRIGILNLFIKHTSASLTINENADKSVRNDFEYYFNKMVPEKDLNYEHTSEGDDDMPAHLKSSILGNSISIPIKKGALDLGTWQGIYLCEHRNNITERTLSVIINGVNN
;
A
#
# COMPACT_ATOMS: atom_id res chain seq x y z
N MET A 1 24.49 -3.40 -2.18
CA MET A 1 24.12 -2.14 -2.88
C MET A 1 22.84 -1.60 -2.28
N TRP A 2 22.76 -0.31 -2.17
CA TRP A 2 21.57 0.39 -1.70
C TRP A 2 21.00 1.23 -2.84
N ILE A 3 19.67 1.16 -2.99
CA ILE A 3 18.91 2.03 -3.90
C ILE A 3 17.88 2.75 -3.07
N GLU A 4 17.72 4.05 -3.30
CA GLU A 4 16.59 4.81 -2.73
C GLU A 4 15.90 5.63 -3.81
N LYS A 5 14.61 5.75 -3.71
CA LYS A 5 13.82 6.65 -4.54
C LYS A 5 12.44 6.85 -3.95
N ASN A 6 11.79 7.92 -4.37
CA ASN A 6 10.35 8.10 -4.11
C ASN A 6 9.58 7.81 -5.39
N ILE A 7 8.42 7.22 -5.23
CA ILE A 7 7.47 7.02 -6.33
C ILE A 7 6.11 7.60 -5.94
N ILE A 8 5.33 7.97 -6.94
CA ILE A 8 4.00 8.54 -6.75
C ILE A 8 2.98 7.62 -7.40
N ILE A 9 1.97 7.25 -6.63
CA ILE A 9 0.79 6.51 -7.10
C ILE A 9 -0.35 7.51 -7.22
N ILE A 10 -0.97 7.59 -8.39
CA ILE A 10 -1.98 8.60 -8.69
C ILE A 10 -3.36 7.99 -8.95
N ASN A 11 -4.39 8.81 -8.70
CA ASN A 11 -5.76 8.56 -9.13
C ASN A 11 -6.35 7.23 -8.65
N LYS A 12 -6.07 6.83 -7.42
CA LYS A 12 -6.74 5.69 -6.81
C LYS A 12 -7.96 6.19 -6.03
N SER A 13 -9.13 5.66 -6.36
CA SER A 13 -10.34 5.89 -5.60
C SER A 13 -10.25 5.23 -4.22
N ARG A 14 -11.14 5.61 -3.32
CA ARG A 14 -11.22 4.92 -2.03
C ARG A 14 -11.42 3.42 -2.23
N GLY A 15 -10.63 2.60 -1.54
CA GLY A 15 -10.68 1.16 -1.64
C GLY A 15 -9.30 0.52 -1.65
N PHE A 16 -9.29 -0.76 -1.96
CA PHE A 16 -8.09 -1.60 -1.97
C PHE A 16 -7.65 -1.83 -3.42
N HIS A 17 -6.43 -1.45 -3.76
CA HIS A 17 -5.92 -1.46 -5.13
C HIS A 17 -4.64 -2.26 -5.25
N LEU A 18 -4.62 -3.24 -6.16
CA LEU A 18 -3.38 -3.93 -6.50
C LEU A 18 -2.46 -2.99 -7.27
N ILE A 19 -1.24 -2.84 -6.79
CA ILE A 19 -0.24 -1.95 -7.39
C ILE A 19 1.06 -2.68 -7.74
N THR A 20 1.08 -4.01 -7.71
CA THR A 20 2.30 -4.78 -7.99
C THR A 20 2.93 -4.38 -9.32
N ASP A 21 2.14 -4.32 -10.40
CA ASP A 21 2.64 -3.97 -11.72
C ASP A 21 3.18 -2.54 -11.79
N GLU A 22 2.51 -1.60 -11.11
CA GLU A 22 2.98 -0.22 -11.02
C GLU A 22 4.32 -0.13 -10.29
N ILE A 23 4.48 -0.88 -9.19
CA ILE A 23 5.75 -0.93 -8.45
C ILE A 23 6.85 -1.48 -9.33
N GLU A 24 6.62 -2.58 -10.04
CA GLU A 24 7.62 -3.18 -10.91
C GLU A 24 8.04 -2.24 -12.04
N LYS A 25 7.10 -1.49 -12.61
CA LYS A 25 7.38 -0.51 -13.67
C LYS A 25 8.16 0.70 -13.15
N LYS A 26 7.80 1.18 -11.96
CA LYS A 26 8.41 2.40 -11.38
C LYS A 26 9.73 2.10 -10.68
N VAL A 27 10.00 0.85 -10.36
CA VAL A 27 11.21 0.40 -9.68
C VAL A 27 11.89 -0.71 -10.48
N PRO A 28 12.34 -0.41 -11.71
CA PRO A 28 13.00 -1.41 -12.55
C PRO A 28 14.31 -1.91 -11.95
N GLU A 29 14.88 -1.19 -11.01
CA GLU A 29 16.09 -1.58 -10.27
C GLU A 29 15.94 -2.92 -9.55
N ILE A 30 14.74 -3.39 -9.29
CA ILE A 30 14.47 -4.73 -8.74
C ILE A 30 15.21 -5.80 -9.57
N ASN A 31 15.23 -5.64 -10.89
CA ASN A 31 15.83 -6.60 -11.80
C ASN A 31 17.36 -6.73 -11.65
N ASP A 32 18.00 -5.74 -11.03
CA ASP A 32 19.46 -5.73 -10.88
C ASP A 32 19.94 -6.56 -9.69
N PHE A 33 19.06 -6.99 -8.82
CA PHE A 33 19.42 -7.70 -7.59
C PHE A 33 19.29 -9.21 -7.75
N ARG A 34 20.37 -9.92 -7.44
CA ARG A 34 20.35 -11.38 -7.32
C ARG A 34 19.60 -11.81 -6.07
N ILE A 35 19.83 -11.11 -4.97
CA ILE A 35 19.12 -11.29 -3.70
C ILE A 35 19.06 -9.94 -2.99
N GLY A 36 17.92 -9.66 -2.36
CA GLY A 36 17.76 -8.40 -1.63
C GLY A 36 16.41 -8.30 -0.94
N ILE A 37 16.17 -7.11 -0.41
CA ILE A 37 14.89 -6.75 0.21
C ILE A 37 14.44 -5.43 -0.36
N LEU A 38 13.21 -5.40 -0.86
CA LEU A 38 12.48 -4.18 -1.19
C LEU A 38 11.69 -3.76 0.04
N ASN A 39 11.87 -2.52 0.46
CA ASN A 39 11.00 -1.89 1.45
C ASN A 39 10.20 -0.78 0.79
N LEU A 40 8.88 -0.81 0.99
CA LEU A 40 7.96 0.26 0.60
C LEU A 40 7.40 0.88 1.86
N PHE A 41 7.44 2.21 1.92
CA PHE A 41 6.92 2.98 3.04
C PHE A 41 6.01 4.08 2.51
N ILE A 42 4.74 4.12 2.94
CA ILE A 42 3.82 5.17 2.53
C ILE A 42 3.93 6.38 3.46
N LYS A 43 4.09 7.55 2.87
CA LYS A 43 4.38 8.80 3.60
C LYS A 43 3.09 9.57 3.88
N HIS A 44 2.07 8.90 4.37
CA HIS A 44 0.74 9.46 4.63
C HIS A 44 0.09 8.81 5.84
N THR A 45 -0.90 9.49 6.41
CA THR A 45 -1.61 9.05 7.62
C THR A 45 -3.02 8.54 7.34
N SER A 46 -3.45 8.55 6.08
CA SER A 46 -4.82 8.18 5.69
C SER A 46 -4.89 7.21 4.52
N ALA A 47 -3.77 6.53 4.27
CA ALA A 47 -3.65 5.43 3.33
C ALA A 47 -2.66 4.41 3.91
N SER A 48 -2.67 3.20 3.41
CA SER A 48 -1.84 2.12 3.95
C SER A 48 -1.36 1.18 2.86
N LEU A 49 -0.43 0.30 3.24
CA LEU A 49 0.11 -0.76 2.39
C LEU A 49 -0.15 -2.11 3.03
N THR A 50 -0.47 -3.10 2.21
CA THR A 50 -0.56 -4.48 2.66
C THR A 50 -0.23 -5.44 1.52
N ILE A 51 -0.09 -6.70 1.83
CA ILE A 51 0.10 -7.79 0.87
C ILE A 51 -1.01 -8.80 1.11
N ASN A 52 -1.78 -9.09 0.07
CA ASN A 52 -2.84 -10.08 0.15
C ASN A 52 -3.19 -10.61 -1.24
N GLU A 53 -4.33 -11.24 -1.36
CA GLU A 53 -4.77 -12.02 -2.50
C GLU A 53 -4.88 -11.16 -3.77
N ASN A 54 -4.37 -11.67 -4.89
CA ASN A 54 -4.20 -10.91 -6.12
C ASN A 54 -5.11 -11.31 -7.27
N ALA A 55 -6.02 -12.27 -7.10
CA ALA A 55 -6.78 -12.81 -8.22
C ALA A 55 -8.24 -12.38 -8.23
N ASP A 56 -8.96 -12.57 -7.12
CA ASP A 56 -10.39 -12.39 -7.05
C ASP A 56 -10.76 -11.00 -6.53
N LYS A 57 -11.42 -10.22 -7.39
CA LYS A 57 -11.88 -8.87 -7.03
C LYS A 57 -12.81 -8.87 -5.81
N SER A 58 -13.52 -9.95 -5.56
CA SER A 58 -14.43 -10.04 -4.40
C SER A 58 -13.69 -9.90 -3.07
N VAL A 59 -12.42 -10.34 -3.01
CA VAL A 59 -11.60 -10.15 -1.81
C VAL A 59 -11.42 -8.66 -1.50
N ARG A 60 -11.13 -7.86 -2.52
CA ARG A 60 -10.96 -6.40 -2.37
C ARG A 60 -12.25 -5.71 -1.97
N ASN A 61 -13.37 -6.15 -2.53
CA ASN A 61 -14.69 -5.62 -2.17
C ASN A 61 -15.05 -5.95 -0.72
N ASP A 62 -14.75 -7.18 -0.29
CA ASP A 62 -14.99 -7.63 1.09
C ASP A 62 -14.10 -6.87 2.08
N PHE A 63 -12.84 -6.60 1.73
CA PHE A 63 -11.96 -5.78 2.56
C PHE A 63 -12.58 -4.39 2.79
N GLU A 64 -12.99 -3.72 1.72
CA GLU A 64 -13.59 -2.38 1.83
C GLU A 64 -14.84 -2.41 2.69
N TYR A 65 -15.73 -3.36 2.44
CA TYR A 65 -16.97 -3.50 3.21
C TYR A 65 -16.71 -3.70 4.70
N TYR A 66 -15.84 -4.65 5.05
CA TYR A 66 -15.63 -4.99 6.45
C TYR A 66 -14.76 -4.00 7.20
N PHE A 67 -13.82 -3.35 6.55
CA PHE A 67 -13.09 -2.25 7.18
C PHE A 67 -13.99 -1.04 7.42
N ASN A 68 -14.92 -0.74 6.53
CA ASN A 68 -15.92 0.32 6.75
C ASN A 68 -16.87 -0.03 7.90
N LYS A 69 -17.22 -1.29 8.04
CA LYS A 69 -18.08 -1.76 9.13
C LYS A 69 -17.35 -1.73 10.48
N MET A 70 -16.09 -2.14 10.49
CA MET A 70 -15.26 -2.18 11.70
C MET A 70 -14.89 -0.79 12.18
N VAL A 71 -14.64 0.13 11.24
CA VAL A 71 -14.23 1.51 11.51
C VAL A 71 -15.21 2.44 10.77
N PRO A 72 -16.39 2.69 11.36
CA PRO A 72 -17.45 3.45 10.67
C PRO A 72 -17.17 4.94 10.64
N GLU A 73 -17.77 5.62 9.66
CA GLU A 73 -17.87 7.07 9.64
C GLU A 73 -18.93 7.55 10.65
N LYS A 74 -18.85 8.83 11.01
CA LYS A 74 -19.86 9.51 11.82
C LYS A 74 -20.08 8.91 13.22
N ASP A 75 -19.05 8.28 13.77
CA ASP A 75 -19.11 7.85 15.17
C ASP A 75 -19.14 9.09 16.06
N LEU A 76 -20.11 9.16 16.97
CA LEU A 76 -20.31 10.31 17.84
C LEU A 76 -19.17 10.52 18.83
N ASN A 77 -18.33 9.53 19.03
CA ASN A 77 -17.17 9.61 19.94
C ASN A 77 -15.91 10.15 19.25
N TYR A 78 -15.92 10.35 17.92
CA TYR A 78 -14.76 10.96 17.25
C TYR A 78 -14.66 12.44 17.62
N GLU A 79 -13.45 12.87 17.95
CA GLU A 79 -13.15 14.28 18.20
C GLU A 79 -12.60 14.97 16.95
N HIS A 80 -11.88 14.25 16.11
CA HIS A 80 -11.25 14.74 14.89
C HIS A 80 -12.25 14.69 13.73
N THR A 81 -13.02 15.77 13.56
CA THR A 81 -14.18 15.77 12.64
C THR A 81 -14.18 16.90 11.61
N SER A 82 -13.17 17.78 11.62
CA SER A 82 -13.19 18.99 10.80
C SER A 82 -12.80 18.78 9.33
N GLU A 83 -12.22 17.65 8.99
CA GLU A 83 -11.68 17.38 7.65
C GLU A 83 -12.53 16.39 6.83
N GLY A 84 -13.76 16.15 7.23
CA GLY A 84 -14.69 15.24 6.56
C GLY A 84 -14.95 13.97 7.34
N ASP A 85 -16.05 13.32 7.03
CA ASP A 85 -16.48 12.10 7.73
C ASP A 85 -15.55 10.91 7.50
N ASP A 86 -14.82 10.93 6.38
CA ASP A 86 -13.90 9.85 6.00
C ASP A 86 -12.52 9.96 6.66
N ASP A 87 -12.20 11.12 7.29
CA ASP A 87 -10.81 11.36 7.71
C ASP A 87 -10.42 10.57 8.96
N MET A 88 -11.14 10.66 10.06
CA MET A 88 -10.77 9.91 11.27
C MET A 88 -10.81 8.40 11.04
N PRO A 89 -11.83 7.83 10.37
CA PRO A 89 -11.79 6.43 9.98
C PRO A 89 -10.57 6.06 9.14
N ALA A 90 -10.15 6.95 8.23
CA ALA A 90 -8.95 6.71 7.43
C ALA A 90 -7.69 6.60 8.28
N HIS A 91 -7.54 7.46 9.29
CA HIS A 91 -6.41 7.38 10.22
C HIS A 91 -6.41 6.06 11.02
N LEU A 92 -7.56 5.62 11.47
CA LEU A 92 -7.70 4.35 12.19
C LEU A 92 -7.36 3.16 11.30
N LYS A 93 -7.91 3.11 10.10
CA LYS A 93 -7.64 2.04 9.13
C LYS A 93 -6.15 2.00 8.75
N SER A 94 -5.56 3.15 8.53
CA SER A 94 -4.13 3.27 8.21
C SER A 94 -3.27 2.70 9.34
N SER A 95 -3.61 2.98 10.59
CA SER A 95 -2.90 2.44 11.76
C SER A 95 -3.07 0.93 11.92
N ILE A 96 -4.24 0.41 11.58
CA ILE A 96 -4.53 -1.04 11.65
C ILE A 96 -3.77 -1.80 10.57
N LEU A 97 -3.83 -1.32 9.33
CA LEU A 97 -3.23 -2.01 8.18
C LEU A 97 -1.72 -1.82 8.07
N GLY A 98 -1.23 -0.62 8.40
CA GLY A 98 0.19 -0.35 8.44
C GLY A 98 0.69 0.52 7.29
N ASN A 99 1.92 0.99 7.47
CA ASN A 99 2.53 1.98 6.57
C ASN A 99 3.77 1.46 5.82
N SER A 100 4.18 0.23 6.06
CA SER A 100 5.44 -0.32 5.53
C SER A 100 5.28 -1.80 5.23
N ILE A 101 5.87 -2.22 4.12
CA ILE A 101 5.97 -3.64 3.77
C ILE A 101 7.38 -3.94 3.28
N SER A 102 7.84 -5.16 3.54
CA SER A 102 9.12 -5.66 3.06
C SER A 102 8.90 -6.92 2.25
N ILE A 103 9.53 -6.99 1.07
CA ILE A 103 9.40 -8.12 0.16
C ILE A 103 10.79 -8.60 -0.23
N PRO A 104 11.09 -9.89 -0.10
CA PRO A 104 12.35 -10.43 -0.62
C PRO A 104 12.44 -10.30 -2.12
N ILE A 105 13.65 -10.06 -2.61
CA ILE A 105 13.99 -10.11 -4.03
C ILE A 105 14.88 -11.32 -4.25
N LYS A 106 14.57 -12.12 -5.26
CA LYS A 106 15.41 -13.26 -5.67
C LYS A 106 15.47 -13.31 -7.19
N LYS A 107 16.69 -13.43 -7.70
CA LYS A 107 16.95 -13.58 -9.15
C LYS A 107 16.28 -12.48 -9.98
N GLY A 108 16.34 -11.25 -9.51
CA GLY A 108 15.81 -10.09 -10.21
C GLY A 108 14.29 -9.92 -10.15
N ALA A 109 13.59 -10.61 -9.25
CA ALA A 109 12.14 -10.54 -9.15
C ALA A 109 11.68 -10.50 -7.70
N LEU A 110 10.52 -9.93 -7.46
CA LEU A 110 9.86 -9.98 -6.16
C LEU A 110 9.48 -11.42 -5.83
N ASP A 111 9.90 -11.91 -4.67
CA ASP A 111 9.62 -13.28 -4.23
C ASP A 111 8.27 -13.35 -3.50
N LEU A 112 7.22 -13.01 -4.22
CA LEU A 112 5.84 -13.12 -3.75
C LEU A 112 5.32 -14.53 -3.97
N GLY A 113 4.44 -14.98 -3.07
CA GLY A 113 3.65 -16.19 -3.32
C GLY A 113 2.75 -15.99 -4.53
N THR A 114 2.32 -17.09 -5.14
CA THR A 114 1.47 -17.07 -6.34
C THR A 114 0.22 -16.20 -6.16
N TRP A 115 -0.36 -16.20 -5.00
CA TRP A 115 -1.60 -15.47 -4.70
C TRP A 115 -1.39 -14.16 -3.96
N GLN A 116 -0.15 -13.70 -3.84
CA GLN A 116 0.16 -12.44 -3.17
C GLN A 116 0.34 -11.31 -4.16
N GLY A 117 -0.20 -10.15 -3.81
CA GLY A 117 0.04 -8.90 -4.51
C GLY A 117 0.19 -7.75 -3.54
N ILE A 118 0.81 -6.69 -4.00
CA ILE A 118 0.99 -5.46 -3.22
C ILE A 118 -0.27 -4.61 -3.36
N TYR A 119 -0.79 -4.15 -2.23
CA TYR A 119 -1.97 -3.28 -2.17
C TYR A 119 -1.61 -1.88 -1.69
N LEU A 120 -2.11 -0.88 -2.41
CA LEU A 120 -2.37 0.45 -1.85
C LEU A 120 -3.81 0.46 -1.35
N CYS A 121 -3.97 0.79 -0.07
CA CYS A 121 -5.28 0.93 0.55
C CYS A 121 -5.56 2.42 0.70
N GLU A 122 -6.44 2.97 -0.13
CA GLU A 122 -6.85 4.35 -0.09
C GLU A 122 -8.09 4.49 0.80
N HIS A 123 -7.98 5.25 1.88
CA HIS A 123 -9.06 5.36 2.86
C HIS A 123 -9.82 6.69 2.79
N ARG A 124 -9.40 7.61 1.91
CA ARG A 124 -10.05 8.90 1.70
C ARG A 124 -10.82 8.91 0.38
N ASN A 125 -11.86 9.77 0.32
CA ASN A 125 -12.74 9.85 -0.84
C ASN A 125 -12.11 10.56 -2.04
N ASN A 126 -11.35 11.64 -1.83
CA ASN A 126 -10.93 12.54 -2.90
C ASN A 126 -9.44 12.89 -2.80
N ILE A 127 -8.59 11.88 -2.93
CA ILE A 127 -7.13 12.07 -2.94
C ILE A 127 -6.61 11.80 -4.35
N THR A 128 -5.71 12.67 -4.83
CA THR A 128 -5.16 12.57 -6.17
C THR A 128 -3.85 11.81 -6.23
N GLU A 129 -3.03 11.85 -5.17
CA GLU A 129 -1.74 11.17 -5.19
C GLU A 129 -1.28 10.72 -3.80
N ARG A 130 -0.48 9.64 -3.79
CA ARG A 130 0.21 9.15 -2.61
C ARG A 130 1.67 8.92 -2.94
N THR A 131 2.55 9.32 -2.03
CA THR A 131 4.00 9.15 -2.17
C THR A 131 4.48 7.95 -1.37
N LEU A 132 5.26 7.08 -2.01
CA LEU A 132 5.91 5.96 -1.36
C LEU A 132 7.42 6.17 -1.41
N SER A 133 8.07 5.95 -0.27
CA SER A 133 9.53 5.84 -0.20
C SER A 133 9.92 4.41 -0.51
N VAL A 134 10.91 4.23 -1.37
CA VAL A 134 11.41 2.92 -1.81
C VAL A 134 12.86 2.78 -1.41
N ILE A 135 13.17 1.73 -0.69
CA ILE A 135 14.55 1.34 -0.39
C ILE A 135 14.75 -0.10 -0.84
N ILE A 136 15.84 -0.36 -1.55
CA ILE A 136 16.31 -1.72 -1.85
C ILE A 136 17.71 -1.88 -1.29
N ASN A 137 17.93 -2.98 -0.61
CA ASN A 137 19.27 -3.40 -0.17
C ASN A 137 19.48 -4.84 -0.60
N GLY A 138 20.66 -5.11 -1.15
CA GLY A 138 20.99 -6.47 -1.54
C GLY A 138 22.29 -6.58 -2.34
N VAL A 139 22.42 -7.71 -3.00
CA VAL A 139 23.58 -8.08 -3.80
C VAL A 139 23.18 -8.12 -5.27
N ASN A 140 23.95 -7.47 -6.12
CA ASN A 140 23.72 -7.43 -7.56
C ASN A 140 23.89 -8.79 -8.25
N ASN A 141 23.31 -8.87 -9.40
CA ASN A 141 23.61 -9.95 -10.34
C ASN A 141 25.06 -9.92 -10.81
#